data_748ddbd029f2f6cdbd34f06c06084480
#
_entry.id   748ddbd029f2f6cdbd34f06c06084480
#
_cell.length_a   1.000
_cell.length_b   1.000
_cell.length_c   1.000
_cell.angle_alpha   90.00
_cell.angle_beta   90.00
_cell.angle_gamma   90.00
#
_symmetry.space_group_name_H-M   'P 1'
#
loop_
_entity.id
_entity.type
_entity.pdbx_description
1 polymer ?
#
loop_
_entity_poly.entity_id
_entity_poly.type
_entity_poly.pdbx_seq_one_letter_code
_entity_poly.pdbx_strand_id
1 'polypeptide(L)'
;MPSQEFPELNSLLRRAGTISTSHMPVHGVTYQRYLAYSTLVTIEANISKPNPAHRTQIIRELKGLQDIISLSVVHWHMGSKGWRFATQEEVIESSEMTAAPEPLNGATYLQDIYFKADPQYSGRYTVPILWDKKTNTIVNNESSEIIRFLYTEFDDLVEEKFRGNLFYPEDKRGVIDELNSWVYDTINNGVYKSGIATKQGAYEDAVTALFASLDRVEALLKSSTGPYLLGEKITEADVRLYPTIIRFDPVYVQHFKCNIGMIRHEYAPSPSLHSLKKGRKLTIKSYPAIHKWLRHLYWEVPAFKETTNFEHIKKVSGQEQAKTFSPTVV
;
A
#
# COMPACT_ATOMS: atom_id res chain seq x y z
N MET A 1 40.77 -8.98 -9.79
CA MET A 1 39.60 -9.82 -10.06
C MET A 1 38.52 -8.92 -10.60
N PRO A 2 37.87 -9.20 -11.72
CA PRO A 2 36.90 -8.30 -12.32
C PRO A 2 35.61 -8.30 -11.51
N SER A 3 35.06 -7.10 -11.29
CA SER A 3 33.79 -6.83 -10.63
C SER A 3 32.65 -7.54 -11.34
N GLN A 4 31.92 -8.41 -10.62
CA GLN A 4 30.63 -8.93 -11.10
C GLN A 4 29.63 -7.77 -11.12
N GLU A 5 29.28 -7.32 -12.32
CA GLU A 5 28.12 -6.49 -12.56
C GLU A 5 26.84 -7.31 -12.24
N PHE A 6 25.91 -6.72 -11.51
CA PHE A 6 24.57 -7.28 -11.32
C PHE A 6 23.65 -6.80 -12.45
N PRO A 7 23.55 -7.53 -13.59
CA PRO A 7 22.76 -7.09 -14.75
C PRO A 7 21.26 -7.08 -14.47
N GLU A 8 20.78 -7.86 -13.50
CA GLU A 8 19.37 -7.95 -13.16
C GLU A 8 18.80 -6.70 -12.48
N LEU A 9 19.57 -6.03 -11.62
CA LEU A 9 19.13 -4.81 -10.94
C LEU A 9 18.92 -3.67 -11.95
N ASN A 10 19.86 -3.51 -12.89
CA ASN A 10 19.75 -2.51 -13.96
C ASN A 10 18.60 -2.79 -14.94
N SER A 11 18.22 -4.06 -15.14
CA SER A 11 17.10 -4.43 -16.00
C SER A 11 15.75 -4.16 -15.35
N LEU A 12 15.65 -4.34 -14.02
CA LEU A 12 14.44 -4.06 -13.23
C LEU A 12 14.16 -2.55 -13.16
N LEU A 13 15.18 -1.73 -12.95
CA LEU A 13 15.08 -0.28 -12.91
C LEU A 13 14.63 0.34 -14.26
N ARG A 14 14.98 -0.27 -15.39
CA ARG A 14 14.61 0.20 -16.74
C ARG A 14 13.15 -0.11 -17.13
N ARG A 15 12.52 -1.13 -16.53
CA ARG A 15 11.15 -1.55 -16.88
C ARG A 15 10.05 -0.71 -16.24
N ALA A 16 10.33 0.01 -15.15
CA ALA A 16 9.33 0.74 -14.36
C ALA A 16 9.11 2.20 -14.79
N GLY A 17 9.75 2.69 -15.85
CA GLY A 17 9.73 4.12 -16.18
C GLY A 17 10.41 4.95 -15.09
N THR A 18 11.40 4.37 -14.45
CA THR A 18 12.18 4.93 -13.35
C THR A 18 13.17 5.98 -13.88
N ILE A 19 13.42 6.99 -13.08
CA ILE A 19 14.49 7.98 -13.33
C ILE A 19 15.80 7.24 -13.62
N SER A 20 16.45 7.60 -14.72
CA SER A 20 17.67 6.95 -15.20
C SER A 20 18.77 6.94 -14.14
N THR A 21 19.17 5.75 -13.71
CA THR A 21 20.24 5.53 -12.73
C THR A 21 21.65 5.52 -13.35
N SER A 22 21.85 6.18 -14.50
CA SER A 22 23.12 6.15 -15.25
C SER A 22 24.34 6.70 -14.48
N HIS A 23 24.20 7.14 -13.24
CA HIS A 23 25.27 7.73 -12.42
C HIS A 23 25.46 7.10 -11.03
N MET A 24 24.98 5.87 -10.77
CA MET A 24 25.21 5.22 -9.48
C MET A 24 26.47 4.35 -9.49
N PRO A 25 27.43 4.55 -8.57
CA PRO A 25 28.56 3.66 -8.41
C PRO A 25 28.12 2.34 -7.77
N VAL A 26 28.37 1.24 -8.46
CA VAL A 26 28.01 -0.12 -8.06
C VAL A 26 29.12 -0.71 -7.18
N HIS A 27 29.03 -0.52 -5.86
CA HIS A 27 29.82 -1.32 -4.90
C HIS A 27 29.00 -1.51 -3.61
N GLY A 28 28.66 -2.76 -3.25
CA GLY A 28 27.76 -3.15 -2.17
C GLY A 28 28.00 -2.50 -0.79
N VAL A 29 29.24 -2.34 -0.34
CA VAL A 29 29.55 -1.74 0.97
C VAL A 29 29.36 -0.21 0.98
N THR A 30 29.47 0.43 -0.17
CA THR A 30 29.31 1.88 -0.29
C THR A 30 27.83 2.29 -0.32
N TYR A 31 26.97 1.44 -0.86
CA TYR A 31 25.53 1.72 -1.01
C TYR A 31 24.81 1.74 0.33
N GLN A 32 25.09 0.82 1.25
CA GLN A 32 24.51 0.77 2.61
C GLN A 32 24.76 2.06 3.40
N ARG A 33 25.97 2.63 3.33
CA ARG A 33 26.28 3.90 4.00
C ARG A 33 25.54 5.12 3.41
N TYR A 34 25.16 5.05 2.13
CA TYR A 34 24.41 6.14 1.48
C TYR A 34 22.93 6.11 1.88
N LEU A 35 22.33 4.93 1.99
CA LEU A 35 20.91 4.78 2.32
C LEU A 35 20.57 5.18 3.76
N ALA A 36 21.51 5.23 4.69
CA ALA A 36 21.31 5.75 6.05
C ALA A 36 20.84 7.22 6.09
N TYR A 37 20.86 7.92 4.95
CA TYR A 37 20.37 9.29 4.80
C TYR A 37 19.09 9.35 3.94
N SER A 38 18.34 8.27 3.86
CA SER A 38 17.14 8.24 3.01
C SER A 38 15.90 8.81 3.72
N THR A 39 14.96 9.29 2.92
CA THR A 39 13.61 9.66 3.36
C THR A 39 12.59 8.91 2.53
N LEU A 40 11.63 8.31 3.19
CA LEU A 40 10.47 7.73 2.57
C LEU A 40 9.38 8.80 2.47
N VAL A 41 9.04 9.22 1.24
CA VAL A 41 7.88 10.07 0.98
C VAL A 41 6.70 9.16 0.65
N THR A 42 5.60 9.30 1.37
CA THR A 42 4.47 8.39 1.27
C THR A 42 3.13 9.09 1.47
N ILE A 43 2.04 8.36 1.33
CA ILE A 43 0.68 8.76 1.68
C ILE A 43 0.02 7.61 2.46
N GLU A 44 -0.72 7.93 3.50
CA GLU A 44 -1.45 6.93 4.28
C GLU A 44 -2.74 6.44 3.62
N ALA A 45 -3.32 7.26 2.75
CA ALA A 45 -4.52 6.90 2.01
C ALA A 45 -4.45 7.38 0.56
N ASN A 46 -4.72 6.48 -0.39
CA ASN A 46 -4.91 6.81 -1.79
C ASN A 46 -6.11 6.02 -2.32
N ILE A 47 -7.14 6.72 -2.83
CA ILE A 47 -8.35 6.07 -3.34
C ILE A 47 -8.24 5.76 -4.83
N SER A 48 -7.44 6.49 -5.58
CA SER A 48 -7.35 6.32 -7.04
C SER A 48 -6.49 5.13 -7.48
N LYS A 49 -5.76 4.48 -6.55
CA LYS A 49 -4.93 3.27 -6.81
C LYS A 49 -4.76 2.44 -5.54
N PRO A 50 -4.44 1.10 -5.66
CA PRO A 50 -4.03 0.29 -4.53
C PRO A 50 -3.00 1.08 -3.72
N ASN A 51 -3.16 1.17 -2.40
CA ASN A 51 -2.26 2.01 -1.59
C ASN A 51 -0.89 1.34 -1.42
N PRO A 52 0.00 1.44 -2.42
CA PRO A 52 1.31 0.80 -2.39
C PRO A 52 2.22 1.44 -1.34
N ALA A 53 1.99 2.71 -1.02
CA ALA A 53 2.81 3.46 -0.09
C ALA A 53 2.68 2.93 1.36
N HIS A 54 1.52 2.46 1.77
CA HIS A 54 1.31 1.89 3.10
C HIS A 54 2.18 0.64 3.35
N ARG A 55 2.44 -0.17 2.31
CA ARG A 55 3.33 -1.35 2.42
C ARG A 55 4.74 -0.96 2.85
N THR A 56 5.26 0.13 2.32
CA THR A 56 6.62 0.60 2.64
C THR A 56 6.72 1.13 4.06
N GLN A 57 5.65 1.75 4.57
CA GLN A 57 5.58 2.15 5.98
C GLN A 57 5.56 0.93 6.91
N ILE A 58 4.71 -0.07 6.62
CA ILE A 58 4.65 -1.31 7.40
C ILE A 58 6.03 -1.97 7.48
N ILE A 59 6.74 -2.10 6.36
CA ILE A 59 8.07 -2.71 6.36
C ILE A 59 9.09 -1.84 7.08
N ARG A 60 9.02 -0.53 6.95
CA ARG A 60 9.88 0.39 7.72
C ARG A 60 9.74 0.15 9.23
N GLU A 61 8.51 -0.02 9.72
CA GLU A 61 8.24 -0.35 11.13
C GLU A 61 8.71 -1.76 11.51
N LEU A 62 8.34 -2.79 10.72
CA LEU A 62 8.72 -4.19 10.96
C LEU A 62 10.23 -4.43 10.97
N LYS A 63 11.00 -3.58 10.28
CA LYS A 63 12.46 -3.64 10.19
C LYS A 63 13.17 -2.72 11.19
N GLY A 64 12.43 -1.96 12.01
CA GLY A 64 13.04 -1.04 12.97
C GLY A 64 13.82 0.10 12.31
N LEU A 65 13.34 0.62 11.18
CA LEU A 65 14.04 1.61 10.35
C LEU A 65 13.62 3.06 10.67
N GLN A 66 12.87 3.29 11.75
CA GLN A 66 12.28 4.60 12.06
C GLN A 66 13.33 5.69 12.28
N ASP A 67 14.43 5.35 12.94
CA ASP A 67 15.53 6.29 13.22
C ASP A 67 16.53 6.42 12.06
N ILE A 68 16.45 5.49 11.08
CA ILE A 68 17.37 5.41 9.94
C ILE A 68 16.76 6.09 8.71
N ILE A 69 15.49 5.80 8.43
CA ILE A 69 14.75 6.33 7.28
C ILE A 69 13.66 7.26 7.78
N SER A 70 13.83 8.57 7.62
CA SER A 70 12.79 9.53 7.96
C SER A 70 11.55 9.35 7.09
N LEU A 71 10.39 9.73 7.61
CA LEU A 71 9.11 9.63 6.93
C LEU A 71 8.57 11.02 6.62
N SER A 72 8.08 11.22 5.39
CA SER A 72 7.33 12.40 5.00
C SER A 72 6.00 11.95 4.38
N VAL A 73 4.90 12.50 4.88
CA VAL A 73 3.54 12.10 4.46
C VAL A 73 2.90 13.25 3.70
N VAL A 74 2.46 13.01 2.47
CA VAL A 74 1.71 14.03 1.70
C VAL A 74 0.31 14.22 2.26
N HIS A 75 -0.26 15.39 2.02
CA HIS A 75 -1.60 15.74 2.47
C HIS A 75 -2.67 14.82 1.84
N TRP A 76 -3.74 14.55 2.59
CA TRP A 76 -4.83 13.70 2.15
C TRP A 76 -5.60 14.26 0.93
N HIS A 77 -5.59 15.57 0.73
CA HIS A 77 -6.24 16.23 -0.40
C HIS A 77 -5.33 16.33 -1.61
N MET A 78 -5.70 15.66 -2.68
CA MET A 78 -5.05 15.80 -3.99
C MET A 78 -5.72 16.92 -4.80
N GLY A 79 -5.01 18.04 -4.98
CA GLY A 79 -5.48 19.17 -5.76
C GLY A 79 -5.29 19.02 -7.28
N SER A 80 -5.53 20.10 -8.02
CA SER A 80 -5.36 20.14 -9.49
C SER A 80 -3.91 19.90 -9.96
N LYS A 81 -2.93 20.21 -9.09
CA LYS A 81 -1.50 19.95 -9.34
C LYS A 81 -1.01 18.61 -8.78
N GLY A 82 -1.93 17.71 -8.39
CA GLY A 82 -1.60 16.43 -7.79
C GLY A 82 -1.40 16.51 -6.27
N TRP A 83 -0.60 15.60 -5.73
CA TRP A 83 -0.28 15.51 -4.31
C TRP A 83 0.54 16.71 -3.86
N ARG A 84 0.24 17.21 -2.66
CA ARG A 84 0.96 18.31 -1.99
C ARG A 84 1.36 17.89 -0.57
N PHE A 85 2.24 18.66 0.03
CA PHE A 85 2.52 18.57 1.45
C PHE A 85 1.57 19.49 2.24
N ALA A 86 1.42 19.26 3.54
CA ALA A 86 0.64 20.15 4.39
C ALA A 86 1.37 21.48 4.62
N THR A 87 0.63 22.55 4.90
CA THR A 87 1.23 23.78 5.42
C THR A 87 1.43 23.68 6.93
N GLN A 88 2.22 24.59 7.51
CA GLN A 88 2.40 24.62 8.95
C GLN A 88 1.12 24.94 9.70
N GLU A 89 0.28 25.81 9.12
CA GLU A 89 -1.03 26.18 9.67
C GLU A 89 -1.97 24.97 9.74
N GLU A 90 -2.04 24.19 8.67
CA GLU A 90 -2.86 22.97 8.61
C GLU A 90 -2.42 21.92 9.66
N VAL A 91 -1.14 21.81 9.95
CA VAL A 91 -0.62 20.91 11.01
C VAL A 91 -1.05 21.41 12.39
N ILE A 92 -1.01 22.72 12.65
CA ILE A 92 -1.41 23.31 13.92
C ILE A 92 -2.93 23.16 14.14
N GLU A 93 -3.72 23.32 13.10
CA GLU A 93 -5.19 23.23 13.17
C GLU A 93 -5.70 21.80 13.34
N SER A 94 -4.91 20.81 12.99
CA SER A 94 -5.32 19.39 13.05
C SER A 94 -4.35 18.58 13.90
N SER A 95 -4.70 18.34 15.15
CA SER A 95 -3.91 17.50 16.07
C SER A 95 -3.78 16.02 15.63
N GLU A 96 -4.55 15.61 14.62
CA GLU A 96 -4.59 14.23 14.11
C GLU A 96 -3.93 14.08 12.74
N MET A 97 -3.40 15.18 12.18
CA MET A 97 -2.78 15.14 10.86
C MET A 97 -1.34 14.61 10.94
N THR A 98 -1.08 13.52 10.25
CA THR A 98 0.27 12.96 10.07
C THR A 98 1.03 13.64 8.91
N ALA A 99 0.30 14.27 7.98
CA ALA A 99 0.90 15.07 6.92
C ALA A 99 1.57 16.34 7.51
N ALA A 100 2.76 16.64 7.03
CA ALA A 100 3.56 17.77 7.48
C ALA A 100 4.14 18.54 6.28
N PRO A 101 4.66 19.76 6.46
CA PRO A 101 5.50 20.38 5.46
C PRO A 101 6.67 19.49 5.08
N GLU A 102 7.08 19.54 3.82
CA GLU A 102 8.20 18.71 3.35
C GLU A 102 9.52 19.24 3.96
N PRO A 103 10.22 18.42 4.80
CA PRO A 103 11.26 18.95 5.69
C PRO A 103 12.63 19.13 5.01
N LEU A 104 12.85 18.54 3.83
CA LEU A 104 14.19 18.49 3.22
C LEU A 104 14.41 19.50 2.11
N ASN A 105 13.39 19.71 1.30
CA ASN A 105 13.50 20.45 0.05
C ASN A 105 12.61 21.69 0.03
N GLY A 106 11.75 21.86 1.03
CA GLY A 106 10.73 22.91 1.06
C GLY A 106 9.70 22.76 -0.08
N ALA A 107 9.50 21.56 -0.58
CA ALA A 107 8.57 21.29 -1.67
C ALA A 107 7.12 21.50 -1.24
N THR A 108 6.34 22.20 -2.07
CA THR A 108 4.90 22.35 -1.86
C THR A 108 4.12 21.18 -2.45
N TYR A 109 4.54 20.71 -3.60
CA TYR A 109 3.91 19.61 -4.33
C TYR A 109 4.85 18.42 -4.49
N LEU A 110 4.29 17.22 -4.61
CA LEU A 110 5.06 16.02 -4.88
C LEU A 110 5.86 16.12 -6.19
N GLN A 111 5.28 16.76 -7.21
CA GLN A 111 5.98 17.00 -8.49
C GLN A 111 7.30 17.77 -8.33
N ASP A 112 7.41 18.64 -7.32
CA ASP A 112 8.62 19.41 -7.08
C ASP A 112 9.80 18.52 -6.68
N ILE A 113 9.50 17.42 -5.97
CA ILE A 113 10.48 16.37 -5.63
C ILE A 113 10.97 15.65 -6.89
N TYR A 114 10.06 15.33 -7.82
CA TYR A 114 10.42 14.69 -9.08
C TYR A 114 11.26 15.61 -9.96
N PHE A 115 10.88 16.89 -10.10
CA PHE A 115 11.64 17.88 -10.88
C PHE A 115 12.99 18.19 -10.25
N LYS A 116 13.13 18.09 -8.93
CA LYS A 116 14.42 18.22 -8.27
C LYS A 116 15.36 17.07 -8.62
N ALA A 117 14.83 15.84 -8.70
CA ALA A 117 15.60 14.67 -9.10
C ALA A 117 15.93 14.66 -10.60
N ASP A 118 14.97 15.06 -11.45
CA ASP A 118 15.10 15.15 -12.90
C ASP A 118 14.23 16.31 -13.42
N PRO A 119 14.84 17.46 -13.79
CA PRO A 119 14.10 18.61 -14.34
C PRO A 119 13.33 18.34 -15.64
N GLN A 120 13.64 17.26 -16.34
CA GLN A 120 12.96 16.83 -17.58
C GLN A 120 11.95 15.71 -17.36
N TYR A 121 11.64 15.35 -16.10
CA TYR A 121 10.71 14.27 -15.79
C TYR A 121 9.32 14.54 -16.36
N SER A 122 8.83 13.60 -17.17
CA SER A 122 7.53 13.68 -17.86
C SER A 122 6.56 12.56 -17.46
N GLY A 123 6.93 11.74 -16.48
CA GLY A 123 6.12 10.63 -15.97
C GLY A 123 5.04 11.06 -14.98
N ARG A 124 4.44 10.07 -14.31
CA ARG A 124 3.46 10.31 -13.26
C ARG A 124 4.12 10.55 -11.91
N TYR A 125 3.65 11.53 -11.18
CA TYR A 125 4.09 11.82 -9.81
C TYR A 125 3.35 10.90 -8.84
N THR A 126 4.00 9.82 -8.41
CA THR A 126 3.40 8.77 -7.58
C THR A 126 4.12 8.63 -6.24
N VAL A 127 3.45 8.06 -5.25
CA VAL A 127 4.02 7.63 -3.99
C VAL A 127 3.89 6.10 -3.88
N PRO A 128 4.82 5.42 -3.16
CA PRO A 128 5.92 5.96 -2.35
C PRO A 128 7.08 6.48 -3.20
N ILE A 129 7.96 7.27 -2.58
CA ILE A 129 9.27 7.62 -3.11
C ILE A 129 10.31 7.32 -2.03
N LEU A 130 11.36 6.61 -2.37
CA LEU A 130 12.57 6.52 -1.56
C LEU A 130 13.56 7.57 -2.08
N TRP A 131 13.84 8.57 -1.24
CA TRP A 131 14.73 9.70 -1.55
C TRP A 131 16.07 9.53 -0.86
N ASP A 132 17.17 9.68 -1.60
CA ASP A 132 18.50 9.76 -1.02
C ASP A 132 18.90 11.22 -0.78
N LYS A 133 19.09 11.57 0.49
CA LYS A 133 19.48 12.92 0.93
C LYS A 133 20.91 13.29 0.51
N LYS A 134 21.79 12.31 0.34
CA LYS A 134 23.21 12.55 0.00
C LYS A 134 23.38 12.88 -1.46
N THR A 135 22.75 12.10 -2.34
CA THR A 135 22.81 12.31 -3.78
C THR A 135 21.72 13.26 -4.28
N ASN A 136 20.77 13.66 -3.42
CA ASN A 136 19.64 14.52 -3.73
C ASN A 136 18.81 14.02 -4.92
N THR A 137 18.45 12.75 -4.91
CA THR A 137 17.67 12.15 -6.00
C THR A 137 16.70 11.06 -5.50
N ILE A 138 15.77 10.68 -6.36
CA ILE A 138 14.88 9.53 -6.14
C ILE A 138 15.66 8.25 -6.40
N VAL A 139 15.71 7.36 -5.39
CA VAL A 139 16.29 6.01 -5.52
C VAL A 139 15.31 5.10 -6.24
N ASN A 140 14.05 5.12 -5.79
CA ASN A 140 12.99 4.28 -6.33
C ASN A 140 11.61 4.85 -5.98
N ASN A 141 10.59 4.59 -6.82
CA ASN A 141 9.20 4.94 -6.59
C ASN A 141 8.23 3.75 -6.80
N GLU A 142 8.75 2.53 -6.94
CA GLU A 142 7.94 1.31 -7.02
C GLU A 142 7.90 0.60 -5.67
N SER A 143 6.72 0.54 -5.06
CA SER A 143 6.55 0.01 -3.70
C SER A 143 7.01 -1.44 -3.53
N SER A 144 6.83 -2.28 -4.53
CA SER A 144 7.23 -3.69 -4.51
C SER A 144 8.75 -3.87 -4.49
N GLU A 145 9.48 -2.94 -5.08
CA GLU A 145 10.94 -2.92 -5.06
C GLU A 145 11.44 -2.28 -3.77
N ILE A 146 10.85 -1.16 -3.36
CA ILE A 146 11.22 -0.47 -2.11
C ILE A 146 11.11 -1.43 -0.91
N ILE A 147 10.01 -2.18 -0.75
CA ILE A 147 9.89 -3.12 0.38
C ILE A 147 10.99 -4.17 0.36
N ARG A 148 11.38 -4.69 -0.80
CA ARG A 148 12.47 -5.67 -0.94
C ARG A 148 13.84 -5.08 -0.64
N PHE A 149 14.09 -3.83 -0.99
CA PHE A 149 15.25 -3.08 -0.51
C PHE A 149 15.31 -3.01 1.02
N LEU A 150 14.17 -2.71 1.64
CA LEU A 150 14.11 -2.56 3.09
C LEU A 150 14.33 -3.87 3.86
N TYR A 151 14.24 -5.04 3.22
CA TYR A 151 14.45 -6.33 3.90
C TYR A 151 15.91 -6.56 4.28
N THR A 152 16.86 -6.09 3.49
CA THR A 152 18.28 -6.48 3.61
C THR A 152 19.26 -5.31 3.64
N GLU A 153 19.00 -4.24 2.88
CA GLU A 153 19.99 -3.19 2.63
C GLU A 153 20.37 -2.36 3.87
N PHE A 154 19.59 -2.48 4.94
CA PHE A 154 19.80 -1.74 6.19
C PHE A 154 20.13 -2.64 7.38
N ASP A 155 20.32 -3.95 7.17
CA ASP A 155 20.51 -4.91 8.25
C ASP A 155 21.70 -4.57 9.17
N ASP A 156 22.79 -4.03 8.62
CA ASP A 156 23.94 -3.61 9.41
C ASP A 156 23.69 -2.37 10.29
N LEU A 157 22.61 -1.62 10.02
CA LEU A 157 22.29 -0.36 10.70
C LEU A 157 21.19 -0.53 11.76
N VAL A 158 20.44 -1.62 11.72
CA VAL A 158 19.35 -1.89 12.66
C VAL A 158 19.82 -2.72 13.86
N GLU A 159 19.05 -2.68 14.95
CA GLU A 159 19.27 -3.56 16.09
C GLU A 159 19.23 -5.04 15.67
N GLU A 160 19.98 -5.88 16.38
CA GLU A 160 20.12 -7.31 16.07
C GLU A 160 18.78 -8.06 15.94
N LYS A 161 17.79 -7.70 16.76
CA LYS A 161 16.43 -8.30 16.71
C LYS A 161 15.71 -8.12 15.36
N PHE A 162 16.10 -7.13 14.55
CA PHE A 162 15.49 -6.85 13.25
C PHE A 162 16.31 -7.41 12.08
N ARG A 163 17.56 -7.85 12.33
CA ARG A 163 18.44 -8.38 11.29
C ARG A 163 17.94 -9.72 10.77
N GLY A 164 18.12 -9.96 9.49
CA GLY A 164 17.74 -11.22 8.85
C GLY A 164 16.24 -11.51 8.81
N ASN A 165 15.40 -10.57 9.25
CA ASN A 165 13.95 -10.70 9.11
C ASN A 165 13.54 -10.53 7.66
N LEU A 166 13.44 -11.67 6.95
CA LEU A 166 13.08 -11.74 5.55
C LEU A 166 11.57 -12.04 5.42
N PHE A 167 10.82 -11.10 4.88
CA PHE A 167 9.40 -11.29 4.57
C PHE A 167 9.17 -11.98 3.22
N TYR A 168 10.27 -12.30 2.52
CA TYR A 168 10.31 -12.99 1.24
C TYR A 168 11.36 -14.10 1.25
N PRO A 169 11.21 -15.12 2.15
CA PRO A 169 12.19 -16.19 2.32
C PRO A 169 12.24 -17.08 1.09
N GLU A 170 13.42 -17.63 0.79
CA GLU A 170 13.72 -18.33 -0.46
C GLU A 170 12.81 -19.55 -0.71
N ASP A 171 12.54 -20.30 0.32
CA ASP A 171 11.67 -21.49 0.29
C ASP A 171 10.20 -21.18 0.00
N LYS A 172 9.76 -19.93 0.17
CA LYS A 172 8.39 -19.48 -0.06
C LYS A 172 8.22 -18.51 -1.23
N ARG A 173 9.29 -18.12 -1.93
CA ARG A 173 9.21 -17.12 -3.01
C ARG A 173 8.17 -17.47 -4.07
N GLY A 174 8.17 -18.69 -4.54
CA GLY A 174 7.22 -19.14 -5.58
C GLY A 174 5.76 -18.99 -5.16
N VAL A 175 5.42 -19.42 -3.94
CA VAL A 175 4.03 -19.32 -3.44
C VAL A 175 3.65 -17.87 -3.11
N ILE A 176 4.58 -17.07 -2.62
CA ILE A 176 4.36 -15.63 -2.37
C ILE A 176 4.11 -14.89 -3.70
N ASP A 177 4.91 -15.14 -4.73
CA ASP A 177 4.78 -14.47 -6.02
C ASP A 177 3.48 -14.89 -6.73
N GLU A 178 3.12 -16.17 -6.69
CA GLU A 178 1.84 -16.65 -7.23
C GLU A 178 0.67 -15.96 -6.52
N LEU A 179 0.68 -15.94 -5.18
CA LEU A 179 -0.37 -15.31 -4.38
C LEU A 179 -0.45 -13.81 -4.66
N ASN A 180 0.69 -13.12 -4.66
CA ASN A 180 0.75 -11.69 -4.93
C ASN A 180 0.26 -11.33 -6.33
N SER A 181 0.48 -12.18 -7.33
CA SER A 181 0.06 -11.95 -8.71
C SER A 181 -1.45 -11.82 -8.82
N TRP A 182 -2.21 -12.84 -8.38
CA TRP A 182 -3.66 -12.78 -8.49
C TRP A 182 -4.31 -11.84 -7.46
N VAL A 183 -3.74 -11.70 -6.24
CA VAL A 183 -4.19 -10.70 -5.26
C VAL A 183 -4.05 -9.29 -5.83
N TYR A 184 -2.93 -8.99 -6.47
CA TYR A 184 -2.72 -7.68 -7.10
C TYR A 184 -3.77 -7.37 -8.16
N ASP A 185 -4.03 -8.32 -9.05
CA ASP A 185 -4.96 -8.09 -10.16
C ASP A 185 -6.43 -8.04 -9.72
N THR A 186 -6.86 -8.97 -8.86
CA THR A 186 -8.27 -9.21 -8.56
C THR A 186 -8.75 -8.59 -7.25
N ILE A 187 -7.85 -8.34 -6.28
CA ILE A 187 -8.20 -7.68 -5.01
C ILE A 187 -7.66 -6.25 -4.99
N ASN A 188 -6.32 -6.06 -5.04
CA ASN A 188 -5.76 -4.72 -4.90
C ASN A 188 -6.20 -3.78 -6.02
N ASN A 189 -6.19 -4.22 -7.27
CA ASN A 189 -6.73 -3.49 -8.41
C ASN A 189 -8.24 -3.74 -8.60
N GLY A 190 -8.75 -4.89 -8.16
CA GLY A 190 -10.14 -5.29 -8.33
C GLY A 190 -11.14 -4.31 -7.70
N VAL A 191 -10.83 -3.81 -6.50
CA VAL A 191 -11.67 -2.79 -5.85
C VAL A 191 -11.77 -1.52 -6.69
N TYR A 192 -10.69 -1.10 -7.36
CA TYR A 192 -10.67 0.06 -8.25
C TYR A 192 -11.36 -0.23 -9.58
N LYS A 193 -11.10 -1.39 -10.18
CA LYS A 193 -11.81 -1.83 -11.40
C LYS A 193 -13.32 -1.79 -11.20
N SER A 194 -13.80 -2.26 -10.02
CA SER A 194 -15.22 -2.20 -9.66
C SER A 194 -15.71 -0.75 -9.49
N GLY A 195 -14.97 0.08 -8.73
CA GLY A 195 -15.38 1.44 -8.38
C GLY A 195 -15.45 2.40 -9.56
N ILE A 196 -14.48 2.32 -10.49
CA ILE A 196 -14.36 3.20 -11.65
C ILE A 196 -15.09 2.69 -12.90
N ALA A 197 -15.70 1.51 -12.83
CA ALA A 197 -16.45 0.95 -13.97
C ALA A 197 -17.60 1.86 -14.38
N THR A 198 -17.67 2.21 -15.65
CA THR A 198 -18.71 3.05 -16.27
C THR A 198 -19.79 2.25 -16.98
N LYS A 199 -19.57 0.93 -17.16
CA LYS A 199 -20.51 -0.01 -17.80
C LYS A 199 -20.84 -1.14 -16.82
N GLN A 200 -22.11 -1.57 -16.82
CA GLN A 200 -22.60 -2.63 -15.93
C GLN A 200 -21.81 -3.93 -16.08
N GLY A 201 -21.57 -4.41 -17.29
CA GLY A 201 -20.80 -5.64 -17.51
C GLY A 201 -19.36 -5.55 -16.96
N ALA A 202 -18.67 -4.43 -17.17
CA ALA A 202 -17.32 -4.25 -16.62
C ALA A 202 -17.30 -4.22 -15.08
N TYR A 203 -18.36 -3.68 -14.47
CA TYR A 203 -18.54 -3.74 -13.02
C TYR A 203 -18.77 -5.17 -12.53
N GLU A 204 -19.68 -5.90 -13.19
CA GLU A 204 -20.03 -7.29 -12.84
C GLU A 204 -18.81 -8.21 -12.95
N ASP A 205 -18.04 -8.10 -14.02
CA ASP A 205 -16.80 -8.86 -14.22
C ASP A 205 -15.79 -8.57 -13.09
N ALA A 206 -15.56 -7.30 -12.80
CA ALA A 206 -14.59 -6.88 -11.78
C ALA A 206 -15.01 -7.30 -10.36
N VAL A 207 -16.28 -7.05 -9.99
CA VAL A 207 -16.76 -7.35 -8.63
C VAL A 207 -16.89 -8.86 -8.41
N THR A 208 -17.25 -9.64 -9.43
CA THR A 208 -17.31 -11.11 -9.35
C THR A 208 -15.91 -11.70 -9.14
N ALA A 209 -14.91 -11.25 -9.91
CA ALA A 209 -13.53 -11.68 -9.76
C ALA A 209 -12.95 -11.30 -8.38
N LEU A 210 -13.28 -10.10 -7.89
CA LEU A 210 -12.89 -9.63 -6.56
C LEU A 210 -13.41 -10.57 -5.46
N PHE A 211 -14.71 -10.86 -5.46
CA PHE A 211 -15.32 -11.68 -4.41
C PHE A 211 -14.93 -13.17 -4.52
N ALA A 212 -14.73 -13.70 -5.71
CA ALA A 212 -14.12 -15.03 -5.89
C ALA A 212 -12.72 -15.12 -5.29
N SER A 213 -11.94 -14.04 -5.41
CA SER A 213 -10.60 -13.98 -4.84
C SER A 213 -10.61 -13.78 -3.32
N LEU A 214 -11.56 -13.05 -2.76
CA LEU A 214 -11.76 -13.00 -1.31
C LEU A 214 -12.15 -14.38 -0.76
N ASP A 215 -12.96 -15.17 -1.48
CA ASP A 215 -13.25 -16.56 -1.12
C ASP A 215 -11.99 -17.42 -1.09
N ARG A 216 -11.09 -17.24 -2.06
CA ARG A 216 -9.81 -17.94 -2.11
C ARG A 216 -8.93 -17.57 -0.91
N VAL A 217 -8.86 -16.29 -0.53
CA VAL A 217 -8.13 -15.83 0.67
C VAL A 217 -8.74 -16.40 1.94
N GLU A 218 -10.07 -16.39 2.05
CA GLU A 218 -10.79 -16.96 3.20
C GLU A 218 -10.49 -18.47 3.38
N ALA A 219 -10.48 -19.22 2.27
CA ALA A 219 -10.15 -20.64 2.28
C ALA A 219 -8.67 -20.87 2.66
N LEU A 220 -7.76 -20.06 2.14
CA LEU A 220 -6.33 -20.11 2.45
C LEU A 220 -6.09 -19.90 3.96
N LEU A 221 -6.70 -18.87 4.54
CA LEU A 221 -6.58 -18.58 5.98
C LEU A 221 -7.21 -19.66 6.86
N LYS A 222 -8.30 -20.30 6.43
CA LYS A 222 -8.91 -21.44 7.15
C LYS A 222 -8.01 -22.67 7.16
N SER A 223 -7.18 -22.86 6.14
CA SER A 223 -6.24 -23.99 6.03
C SER A 223 -4.84 -23.65 6.55
N SER A 224 -4.56 -22.39 6.87
CA SER A 224 -3.26 -21.96 7.39
C SER A 224 -3.00 -22.55 8.77
N THR A 225 -1.77 -22.99 9.01
CA THR A 225 -1.32 -23.53 10.31
C THR A 225 -1.06 -22.46 11.36
N GLY A 226 -1.01 -21.20 10.95
CA GLY A 226 -0.74 -20.06 11.81
C GLY A 226 -1.65 -18.85 11.53
N PRO A 227 -1.38 -17.72 12.17
CA PRO A 227 -2.22 -16.55 12.08
C PRO A 227 -2.04 -15.75 10.77
N TYR A 228 -1.07 -16.12 9.91
CA TYR A 228 -0.75 -15.42 8.68
C TYR A 228 -1.15 -16.22 7.44
N LEU A 229 -1.15 -15.57 6.28
CA LEU A 229 -1.54 -16.19 5.01
C LEU A 229 -0.78 -17.48 4.68
N LEU A 230 0.51 -17.52 4.99
CA LEU A 230 1.40 -18.64 4.66
C LEU A 230 1.99 -19.29 5.92
N GLY A 231 1.24 -19.36 7.02
CA GLY A 231 1.59 -20.09 8.25
C GLY A 231 1.97 -19.18 9.41
N GLU A 232 3.04 -19.54 10.15
CA GLU A 232 3.38 -18.97 11.46
C GLU A 232 4.11 -17.63 11.40
N LYS A 233 4.62 -17.22 10.25
CA LYS A 233 5.42 -15.99 10.09
C LYS A 233 4.79 -15.05 9.07
N ILE A 234 4.90 -13.75 9.34
CA ILE A 234 4.53 -12.70 8.39
C ILE A 234 5.36 -12.85 7.11
N THR A 235 4.70 -12.72 5.97
CA THR A 235 5.35 -12.70 4.66
C THR A 235 4.96 -11.45 3.87
N GLU A 236 5.65 -11.21 2.76
CA GLU A 236 5.30 -10.14 1.81
C GLU A 236 3.83 -10.21 1.38
N ALA A 237 3.24 -11.40 1.33
CA ALA A 237 1.84 -11.58 0.98
C ALA A 237 0.89 -10.88 1.98
N ASP A 238 1.17 -11.00 3.29
CA ASP A 238 0.40 -10.32 4.33
C ASP A 238 0.53 -8.79 4.21
N VAL A 239 1.74 -8.31 4.02
CA VAL A 239 2.05 -6.87 3.87
C VAL A 239 1.37 -6.28 2.63
N ARG A 240 1.30 -7.03 1.53
CA ARG A 240 0.71 -6.54 0.27
C ARG A 240 -0.82 -6.60 0.25
N LEU A 241 -1.43 -7.52 0.97
CA LEU A 241 -2.89 -7.65 1.05
C LEU A 241 -3.50 -6.69 2.08
N TYR A 242 -2.85 -6.52 3.24
CA TYR A 242 -3.38 -5.76 4.38
C TYR A 242 -3.91 -4.36 4.03
N PRO A 243 -3.19 -3.50 3.27
CA PRO A 243 -3.66 -2.15 2.96
C PRO A 243 -5.02 -2.10 2.26
N THR A 244 -5.34 -3.10 1.46
CA THR A 244 -6.64 -3.19 0.79
C THR A 244 -7.72 -3.69 1.76
N ILE A 245 -7.42 -4.71 2.56
CA ILE A 245 -8.42 -5.30 3.46
C ILE A 245 -8.78 -4.36 4.61
N ILE A 246 -7.83 -3.62 5.20
CA ILE A 246 -8.12 -2.66 6.27
C ILE A 246 -9.04 -1.51 5.80
N ARG A 247 -9.01 -1.21 4.49
CA ARG A 247 -9.87 -0.19 3.85
C ARG A 247 -11.15 -0.77 3.24
N PHE A 248 -11.33 -2.08 3.26
CA PHE A 248 -12.41 -2.72 2.51
C PHE A 248 -13.78 -2.23 2.98
N ASP A 249 -14.11 -2.46 4.25
CA ASP A 249 -15.39 -2.07 4.81
C ASP A 249 -15.60 -0.55 4.89
N PRO A 250 -14.62 0.25 5.39
CA PRO A 250 -14.83 1.69 5.54
C PRO A 250 -14.81 2.47 4.22
N VAL A 251 -14.23 1.92 3.15
CA VAL A 251 -14.04 2.63 1.87
C VAL A 251 -14.68 1.90 0.70
N TYR A 252 -14.21 0.69 0.39
CA TYR A 252 -14.51 0.05 -0.89
C TYR A 252 -15.95 -0.47 -0.97
N VAL A 253 -16.55 -0.88 0.15
CA VAL A 253 -17.95 -1.28 0.20
C VAL A 253 -18.87 -0.12 -0.20
N GLN A 254 -18.62 1.08 0.31
CA GLN A 254 -19.48 2.25 0.07
C GLN A 254 -19.10 3.00 -1.22
N HIS A 255 -17.84 3.41 -1.34
CA HIS A 255 -17.39 4.33 -2.38
C HIS A 255 -17.12 3.63 -3.72
N PHE A 256 -16.75 2.34 -3.69
CA PHE A 256 -16.38 1.56 -4.87
C PHE A 256 -17.37 0.46 -5.20
N LYS A 257 -18.52 0.44 -4.50
CA LYS A 257 -19.61 -0.53 -4.74
C LYS A 257 -19.20 -1.99 -4.59
N CYS A 258 -18.13 -2.27 -3.83
CA CYS A 258 -17.68 -3.62 -3.51
C CYS A 258 -18.58 -4.21 -2.40
N ASN A 259 -19.89 -4.31 -2.63
CA ASN A 259 -20.91 -4.49 -1.60
C ASN A 259 -21.66 -5.85 -1.66
N ILE A 260 -21.13 -6.84 -2.37
CA ILE A 260 -21.68 -8.22 -2.34
C ILE A 260 -21.45 -8.84 -0.96
N GLY A 261 -20.39 -8.44 -0.24
CA GLY A 261 -20.07 -8.87 1.11
C GLY A 261 -19.25 -7.84 1.87
N MET A 262 -19.00 -8.11 3.14
CA MET A 262 -18.15 -7.31 4.04
C MET A 262 -17.13 -8.19 4.74
N ILE A 263 -15.98 -7.62 5.12
CA ILE A 263 -14.95 -8.36 5.87
C ILE A 263 -15.43 -8.64 7.30
N ARG A 264 -16.20 -7.74 7.92
CA ARG A 264 -16.72 -7.94 9.27
C ARG A 264 -17.63 -9.16 9.38
N HIS A 265 -17.46 -9.90 10.46
CA HIS A 265 -18.23 -11.11 10.76
C HIS A 265 -19.63 -10.81 11.30
N GLU A 266 -19.89 -9.66 11.93
CA GLU A 266 -21.03 -9.43 12.80
C GLU A 266 -22.21 -8.68 12.17
N TYR A 267 -22.34 -8.66 10.85
CA TYR A 267 -23.55 -8.13 10.25
C TYR A 267 -24.62 -9.21 10.15
N ALA A 268 -25.29 -9.49 11.27
CA ALA A 268 -26.61 -10.08 11.21
C ALA A 268 -27.51 -9.05 10.49
N PRO A 269 -28.13 -9.39 9.36
CA PRO A 269 -29.02 -8.45 8.68
C PRO A 269 -30.10 -8.04 9.66
N SER A 270 -30.24 -6.73 9.90
CA SER A 270 -31.38 -6.19 10.67
C SER A 270 -32.67 -6.71 10.05
N PRO A 271 -33.65 -7.19 10.86
CA PRO A 271 -34.94 -7.67 10.35
C PRO A 271 -35.64 -6.70 9.40
N SER A 272 -35.34 -5.40 9.49
CA SER A 272 -35.89 -4.36 8.64
C SER A 272 -35.38 -4.37 7.20
N LEU A 273 -34.22 -4.97 6.90
CA LEU A 273 -33.72 -5.13 5.50
C LEU A 273 -34.33 -6.34 4.78
N HIS A 274 -34.98 -7.26 5.54
CA HIS A 274 -35.62 -8.45 4.95
C HIS A 274 -36.92 -8.12 4.21
N SER A 275 -37.46 -6.89 4.35
CA SER A 275 -38.78 -6.57 3.80
C SER A 275 -38.75 -5.94 2.39
N LEU A 276 -37.57 -5.63 1.83
CA LEU A 276 -37.51 -4.73 0.69
C LEU A 276 -37.43 -5.38 -0.71
N LYS A 277 -37.32 -6.70 -0.85
CA LYS A 277 -37.51 -7.33 -2.19
C LYS A 277 -38.11 -8.74 -2.08
N LYS A 278 -39.32 -8.87 -2.63
CA LYS A 278 -39.99 -10.16 -2.85
C LYS A 278 -39.05 -11.20 -3.43
N GLY A 279 -38.71 -12.24 -2.65
CA GLY A 279 -38.24 -13.53 -3.14
C GLY A 279 -36.75 -13.78 -3.23
N ARG A 280 -35.85 -12.83 -2.99
CA ARG A 280 -34.40 -13.08 -2.87
C ARG A 280 -33.91 -12.85 -1.45
N LYS A 281 -33.43 -13.90 -0.80
CA LYS A 281 -32.71 -13.85 0.47
C LYS A 281 -31.33 -13.21 0.18
N LEU A 282 -31.20 -11.90 0.36
CA LEU A 282 -29.91 -11.21 0.28
C LEU A 282 -29.10 -11.61 1.53
N THR A 283 -28.31 -12.66 1.40
CA THR A 283 -27.31 -13.01 2.40
C THR A 283 -26.05 -12.19 2.09
N ILE A 284 -25.77 -11.17 2.91
CA ILE A 284 -24.50 -10.45 2.81
C ILE A 284 -23.39 -11.43 3.21
N LYS A 285 -22.45 -11.63 2.31
CA LYS A 285 -21.32 -12.53 2.51
C LYS A 285 -20.36 -11.94 3.54
N SER A 286 -19.89 -12.75 4.48
CA SER A 286 -18.90 -12.36 5.49
C SER A 286 -17.66 -13.26 5.41
N TYR A 287 -16.53 -12.76 5.89
CA TYR A 287 -15.23 -13.39 5.78
C TYR A 287 -14.54 -13.53 7.14
N PRO A 288 -14.99 -14.48 7.97
CA PRO A 288 -14.53 -14.60 9.36
C PRO A 288 -13.03 -14.88 9.51
N ALA A 289 -12.42 -15.67 8.62
CA ALA A 289 -11.00 -15.92 8.69
C ALA A 289 -10.18 -14.70 8.27
N ILE A 290 -10.60 -13.98 7.22
CA ILE A 290 -9.98 -12.70 6.83
C ILE A 290 -10.13 -11.68 7.96
N HIS A 291 -11.30 -11.59 8.60
CA HIS A 291 -11.53 -10.68 9.73
C HIS A 291 -10.63 -11.02 10.92
N LYS A 292 -10.48 -12.30 11.26
CA LYS A 292 -9.57 -12.76 12.33
C LYS A 292 -8.12 -12.39 12.01
N TRP A 293 -7.66 -12.66 10.76
CA TRP A 293 -6.33 -12.31 10.27
C TRP A 293 -6.09 -10.79 10.32
N LEU A 294 -7.05 -9.99 9.85
CA LEU A 294 -6.97 -8.53 9.87
C LEU A 294 -6.83 -7.98 11.29
N ARG A 295 -7.64 -8.50 12.23
CA ARG A 295 -7.58 -8.11 13.64
C ARG A 295 -6.28 -8.53 14.30
N HIS A 296 -5.77 -9.73 13.98
CA HIS A 296 -4.49 -10.20 14.47
C HIS A 296 -3.36 -9.27 14.04
N LEU A 297 -3.27 -8.95 12.74
CA LEU A 297 -2.26 -8.01 12.24
C LEU A 297 -2.37 -6.64 12.91
N TYR A 298 -3.58 -6.10 13.03
CA TYR A 298 -3.79 -4.77 13.58
C TYR A 298 -3.50 -4.67 15.08
N TRP A 299 -3.88 -5.67 15.87
CA TRP A 299 -3.79 -5.59 17.33
C TRP A 299 -2.53 -6.23 17.91
N GLU A 300 -2.02 -7.31 17.29
CA GLU A 300 -0.90 -8.07 17.83
C GLU A 300 0.44 -7.69 17.18
N VAL A 301 0.42 -6.99 16.03
CA VAL A 301 1.63 -6.57 15.34
C VAL A 301 1.66 -5.04 15.23
N PRO A 302 2.37 -4.34 16.13
CA PRO A 302 2.34 -2.87 16.24
C PRO A 302 2.52 -2.13 14.93
N ALA A 303 3.42 -2.60 14.07
CA ALA A 303 3.72 -1.99 12.78
C ALA A 303 2.49 -1.77 11.87
N PHE A 304 1.50 -2.66 11.94
CA PHE A 304 0.27 -2.50 11.15
C PHE A 304 -0.68 -1.47 11.75
N LYS A 305 -0.78 -1.42 13.08
CA LYS A 305 -1.62 -0.43 13.78
C LYS A 305 -1.05 0.97 13.66
N GLU A 306 0.25 1.14 13.93
CA GLU A 306 0.95 2.42 13.95
C GLU A 306 1.01 3.09 12.58
N THR A 307 0.95 2.30 11.50
CA THR A 307 0.92 2.81 10.13
C THR A 307 -0.50 2.99 9.57
N THR A 308 -1.55 2.69 10.35
CA THR A 308 -2.94 2.81 9.91
C THR A 308 -3.62 4.03 10.51
N ASN A 309 -3.83 5.07 9.71
CA ASN A 309 -4.55 6.26 10.10
C ASN A 309 -5.97 6.26 9.48
N PHE A 310 -6.98 5.95 10.31
CA PHE A 310 -8.38 5.89 9.86
C PHE A 310 -8.96 7.27 9.50
N GLU A 311 -8.52 8.34 10.15
CA GLU A 311 -8.93 9.70 9.80
C GLU A 311 -8.52 10.06 8.39
N HIS A 312 -7.24 9.84 8.09
CA HIS A 312 -6.69 10.08 6.75
C HIS A 312 -7.39 9.21 5.69
N ILE A 313 -7.63 7.92 5.99
CA ILE A 313 -8.37 6.99 5.13
C ILE A 313 -9.77 7.52 4.81
N LYS A 314 -10.52 7.99 5.82
CA LYS A 314 -11.88 8.52 5.66
C LYS A 314 -11.91 9.85 4.91
N LYS A 315 -11.00 10.78 5.23
CA LYS A 315 -10.95 12.12 4.59
C LYS A 315 -10.68 12.03 3.10
N VAL A 316 -9.71 11.20 2.68
CA VAL A 316 -9.44 10.97 1.26
C VAL A 316 -10.66 10.37 0.56
N SER A 317 -11.36 9.42 1.21
CA SER A 317 -12.54 8.75 0.65
C SER A 317 -13.72 9.68 0.42
N GLY A 318 -13.93 10.64 1.33
CA GLY A 318 -15.05 11.60 1.26
C GLY A 318 -14.95 12.57 0.07
N GLN A 319 -13.74 12.89 -0.40
CA GLN A 319 -13.54 13.85 -1.49
C GLN A 319 -13.86 13.30 -2.87
N GLU A 320 -13.62 12.01 -3.12
CA GLU A 320 -13.90 11.44 -4.43
C GLU A 320 -15.40 11.20 -4.69
N GLN A 321 -16.24 11.11 -3.64
CA GLN A 321 -17.70 11.05 -3.81
C GLN A 321 -18.25 12.27 -4.56
N ALA A 322 -17.66 13.44 -4.41
CA ALA A 322 -18.08 14.65 -5.12
C ALA A 322 -17.81 14.59 -6.63
N LYS A 323 -17.00 13.63 -7.10
CA LYS A 323 -16.58 13.50 -8.50
C LYS A 323 -17.16 12.27 -9.21
N THR A 324 -17.77 11.31 -8.50
CA THR A 324 -18.29 10.08 -9.10
C THR A 324 -19.79 10.15 -9.31
N PHE A 325 -20.20 9.89 -10.55
CA PHE A 325 -21.57 9.68 -10.96
C PHE A 325 -22.22 8.56 -10.14
N SER A 326 -23.42 8.79 -9.61
CA SER A 326 -24.24 7.77 -8.95
C SER A 326 -24.87 6.85 -9.98
N PRO A 327 -24.41 5.59 -10.16
CA PRO A 327 -25.17 4.64 -10.92
C PRO A 327 -26.35 4.13 -10.08
N THR A 328 -27.45 3.85 -10.76
CA THR A 328 -28.64 3.25 -10.18
C THR A 328 -28.29 1.91 -9.55
N VAL A 329 -28.51 1.78 -8.26
CA VAL A 329 -28.40 0.50 -7.53
C VAL A 329 -29.48 -0.42 -8.11
N VAL A 330 -29.09 -1.55 -8.67
CA VAL A 330 -29.98 -2.62 -9.12
C VAL A 330 -30.32 -3.54 -7.96
#